data_f52beb5eb7f6eaf59f2b16f67c06362d
#
_entry.id   f52beb5eb7f6eaf59f2b16f67c06362d
#
_cell.length_a   1.000
_cell.length_b   1.000
_cell.length_c   1.000
_cell.angle_alpha   90.00
_cell.angle_beta   90.00
_cell.angle_gamma   90.00
#
_symmetry.space_group_name_H-M   'P 1'
#
loop_
_entity.id
_entity.type
_entity.pdbx_description
1 polymer ?
#
loop_
_entity_poly.entity_id
_entity_poly.type
_entity_poly.pdbx_seq_one_letter_code
_entity_poly.pdbx_strand_id
1 'polypeptide(L)'
;MPTLFLDFDGVLYDTLKEAYVLCRYVCRDIDLFMPIEEDMYAKFYKYKYLVFNSWQYLYLTQAINSENVADKYNELLQNRDLKQEQEFDERYLKTRKWLLENHADYVDSLENKFPFLDMVKSLQDKYDILIVSRKNNFAIQRKNTGFKIYGKEELSNVIDKAEFIEKYMNDNNVKKGFFIDDNSHNLTPCKNIPNLTCLLAGWGNIAINEKGLTQEEVYQILTK
;
A
#
# COMPACT_ATOMS: atom_id res chain seq x y z
N MET A 1 15.81 -0.20 -21.33
CA MET A 1 15.72 -1.15 -20.21
C MET A 1 14.25 -1.32 -19.88
N PRO A 2 13.75 -2.51 -19.55
CA PRO A 2 12.38 -2.67 -19.06
C PRO A 2 12.19 -1.92 -17.73
N THR A 3 10.94 -1.53 -17.41
CA THR A 3 10.63 -0.82 -16.18
C THR A 3 9.82 -1.73 -15.25
N LEU A 4 10.18 -1.72 -13.96
CA LEU A 4 9.50 -2.44 -12.90
C LEU A 4 8.83 -1.45 -11.95
N PHE A 5 7.52 -1.39 -11.97
CA PHE A 5 6.70 -0.60 -11.06
C PHE A 5 6.30 -1.47 -9.86
N LEU A 6 6.54 -1.01 -8.65
CA LEU A 6 6.28 -1.74 -7.43
C LEU A 6 5.39 -0.92 -6.50
N ASP A 7 4.34 -1.51 -5.94
CA ASP A 7 3.78 -0.93 -4.73
C ASP A 7 4.75 -1.10 -3.55
N PHE A 8 4.54 -0.34 -2.51
CA PHE A 8 5.37 -0.36 -1.30
C PHE A 8 4.73 -1.21 -0.20
N ASP A 9 3.51 -0.81 0.25
CA ASP A 9 2.79 -1.49 1.31
C ASP A 9 2.24 -2.83 0.80
N GLY A 10 2.53 -3.94 1.48
CA GLY A 10 2.11 -5.29 1.06
C GLY A 10 2.97 -5.92 -0.04
N VAL A 11 3.89 -5.17 -0.68
CA VAL A 11 4.80 -5.69 -1.72
C VAL A 11 6.24 -5.70 -1.24
N LEU A 12 6.76 -4.58 -0.78
CA LEU A 12 8.13 -4.46 -0.28
C LEU A 12 8.20 -4.52 1.24
N TYR A 13 7.17 -4.00 1.90
CA TYR A 13 7.04 -3.97 3.36
C TYR A 13 5.63 -4.34 3.80
N ASP A 14 5.53 -5.11 4.89
CA ASP A 14 4.31 -5.21 5.68
C ASP A 14 4.29 -4.05 6.67
N THR A 15 3.39 -3.10 6.46
CA THR A 15 3.24 -1.88 7.25
C THR A 15 1.89 -1.83 7.97
N LEU A 16 1.18 -2.96 7.99
CA LEU A 16 -0.20 -2.96 8.46
C LEU A 16 -0.35 -2.74 9.95
N LYS A 17 0.65 -3.15 10.76
CA LYS A 17 0.66 -2.85 12.21
C LYS A 17 0.80 -1.36 12.47
N GLU A 18 1.63 -0.65 11.69
CA GLU A 18 1.71 0.82 11.75
C GLU A 18 0.36 1.46 11.46
N ALA A 19 -0.28 1.05 10.37
CA ALA A 19 -1.60 1.58 10.00
C ALA A 19 -2.66 1.32 11.09
N TYR A 20 -2.67 0.13 11.69
CA TYR A 20 -3.58 -0.23 12.77
C TYR A 20 -3.39 0.65 14.03
N VAL A 21 -2.14 0.84 14.46
CA VAL A 21 -1.81 1.69 15.61
C VAL A 21 -2.27 3.13 15.39
N LEU A 22 -2.00 3.68 14.20
CA LEU A 22 -2.46 5.01 13.82
C LEU A 22 -3.98 5.12 13.83
N CYS A 23 -4.69 4.12 13.29
CA CYS A 23 -6.16 4.09 13.27
C CYS A 23 -6.76 4.04 14.68
N ARG A 24 -6.19 3.24 15.59
CA ARG A 24 -6.62 3.21 17.00
C ARG A 24 -6.52 4.58 17.65
N TYR A 25 -5.39 5.25 17.46
CA TYR A 25 -5.17 6.59 18.01
C TYR A 25 -6.14 7.61 17.41
N VAL A 26 -6.24 7.65 16.08
CA VAL A 26 -7.04 8.67 15.39
C VAL A 26 -8.55 8.49 15.60
N CYS A 27 -9.04 7.24 15.62
CA CYS A 27 -10.48 6.96 15.74
C CYS A 27 -10.97 6.74 17.16
N ARG A 28 -10.10 6.33 18.10
CA ARG A 28 -10.50 5.89 19.43
C ARG A 28 -9.71 6.53 20.56
N ASP A 29 -8.80 7.45 20.26
CA ASP A 29 -7.88 8.09 21.21
C ASP A 29 -7.11 7.10 22.09
N ILE A 30 -6.85 5.87 21.57
CA ILE A 30 -6.02 4.88 22.24
C ILE A 30 -4.56 5.28 22.05
N ASP A 31 -3.80 5.36 23.16
CA ASP A 31 -2.40 5.73 23.13
C ASP A 31 -1.59 4.88 22.12
N LEU A 32 -0.72 5.55 21.37
CA LEU A 32 0.07 4.94 20.27
C LEU A 32 0.96 3.78 20.74
N PHE A 33 1.44 3.85 21.98
CA PHE A 33 2.39 2.89 22.55
C PHE A 33 1.73 1.76 23.34
N MET A 34 0.41 1.75 23.45
CA MET A 34 -0.31 0.65 24.07
C MET A 34 -0.14 -0.64 23.26
N PRO A 35 -0.07 -1.81 23.93
CA PRO A 35 0.01 -3.11 23.27
C PRO A 35 -1.06 -3.28 22.18
N ILE A 36 -0.72 -4.01 21.15
CA ILE A 36 -1.65 -4.35 20.08
C ILE A 36 -2.63 -5.41 20.58
N GLU A 37 -3.92 -5.16 20.41
CA GLU A 37 -5.00 -6.11 20.66
C GLU A 37 -5.05 -7.12 19.51
N GLU A 38 -4.46 -8.29 19.70
CA GLU A 38 -4.22 -9.26 18.62
C GLU A 38 -5.51 -9.68 17.89
N ASP A 39 -6.63 -9.88 18.59
CA ASP A 39 -7.92 -10.25 17.99
C ASP A 39 -8.46 -9.13 17.08
N MET A 40 -8.33 -7.89 17.51
CA MET A 40 -8.77 -6.73 16.73
C MET A 40 -7.84 -6.48 15.56
N TYR A 41 -6.54 -6.64 15.77
CA TYR A 41 -5.57 -6.57 14.69
C TYR A 41 -5.79 -7.66 13.64
N ALA A 42 -6.08 -8.90 14.04
CA ALA A 42 -6.38 -9.99 13.12
C ALA A 42 -7.62 -9.68 12.25
N LYS A 43 -8.66 -9.08 12.86
CA LYS A 43 -9.82 -8.59 12.08
C LYS A 43 -9.42 -7.46 11.11
N PHE A 44 -8.64 -6.48 11.57
CA PHE A 44 -8.18 -5.38 10.74
C PHE A 44 -7.33 -5.89 9.57
N TYR A 45 -6.43 -6.82 9.82
CA TYR A 45 -5.62 -7.50 8.80
C TYR A 45 -6.52 -8.19 7.76
N LYS A 46 -7.49 -8.98 8.22
CA LYS A 46 -8.42 -9.74 7.35
C LYS A 46 -9.18 -8.87 6.36
N TYR A 47 -9.51 -7.63 6.73
CA TYR A 47 -10.34 -6.75 5.92
C TYR A 47 -9.58 -5.57 5.30
N LYS A 48 -8.24 -5.53 5.45
CA LYS A 48 -7.40 -4.47 4.87
C LYS A 48 -7.56 -4.33 3.35
N TYR A 49 -7.81 -5.43 2.65
CA TYR A 49 -8.01 -5.44 1.20
C TYR A 49 -9.14 -4.51 0.72
N LEU A 50 -10.05 -4.09 1.59
CA LEU A 50 -11.11 -3.12 1.29
C LEU A 50 -10.60 -1.67 1.19
N VAL A 51 -9.39 -1.40 1.70
CA VAL A 51 -8.85 -0.03 1.85
C VAL A 51 -7.84 0.26 0.74
N PHE A 52 -8.08 1.33 -0.03
CA PHE A 52 -7.24 1.80 -1.12
C PHE A 52 -6.54 3.14 -0.80
N ASN A 53 -7.19 3.99 -0.02
CA ASN A 53 -6.68 5.29 0.39
C ASN A 53 -6.70 5.41 1.92
N SER A 54 -5.83 6.26 2.47
CA SER A 54 -5.69 6.42 3.93
C SER A 54 -7.00 6.80 4.63
N TRP A 55 -7.80 7.70 4.07
CA TRP A 55 -9.08 8.11 4.64
C TRP A 55 -10.09 6.94 4.79
N GLN A 56 -9.98 5.90 3.99
CA GLN A 56 -10.87 4.73 4.06
C GLN A 56 -10.64 3.87 5.32
N TYR A 57 -9.49 4.02 5.98
CA TYR A 57 -9.28 3.39 7.29
C TYR A 57 -10.27 3.88 8.36
N LEU A 58 -10.80 5.11 8.24
CA LEU A 58 -11.90 5.60 9.09
C LEU A 58 -13.06 4.60 9.07
N TYR A 59 -13.54 4.25 7.90
CA TYR A 59 -14.68 3.35 7.72
C TYR A 59 -14.38 1.90 8.09
N LEU A 60 -13.18 1.40 7.79
CA LEU A 60 -12.77 0.08 8.26
C LEU A 60 -12.77 0.02 9.79
N THR A 61 -12.24 1.05 10.47
CA THR A 61 -12.20 1.10 11.92
C THR A 61 -13.61 1.21 12.55
N GLN A 62 -14.52 1.88 11.89
CA GLN A 62 -15.93 1.94 12.32
C GLN A 62 -16.66 0.61 12.09
N ALA A 63 -16.38 -0.07 10.98
CA ALA A 63 -17.02 -1.34 10.63
C ALA A 63 -16.49 -2.56 11.40
N ILE A 64 -15.27 -2.50 11.95
CA ILE A 64 -14.51 -3.67 12.44
C ILE A 64 -15.21 -4.48 13.53
N ASN A 65 -16.13 -3.85 14.29
CA ASN A 65 -16.89 -4.51 15.36
C ASN A 65 -18.24 -5.09 14.89
N SER A 66 -18.64 -4.88 13.62
CA SER A 66 -19.88 -5.45 13.12
C SER A 66 -19.76 -6.96 12.85
N GLU A 67 -20.89 -7.66 12.82
CA GLU A 67 -20.93 -9.08 12.45
C GLU A 67 -20.48 -9.31 11.01
N ASN A 68 -20.90 -8.42 10.09
CA ASN A 68 -20.47 -8.41 8.70
C ASN A 68 -19.69 -7.12 8.40
N VAL A 69 -18.37 -7.20 8.53
CA VAL A 69 -17.48 -6.04 8.37
C VAL A 69 -17.52 -5.48 6.94
N ALA A 70 -17.55 -6.36 5.92
CA ALA A 70 -17.52 -5.91 4.52
C ALA A 70 -18.81 -5.16 4.14
N ASP A 71 -19.97 -5.68 4.53
CA ASP A 71 -21.24 -5.02 4.25
C ASP A 71 -21.35 -3.68 4.99
N LYS A 72 -20.95 -3.65 6.26
CA LYS A 72 -20.94 -2.41 7.04
C LYS A 72 -19.97 -1.38 6.48
N TYR A 73 -18.81 -1.79 6.04
CA TYR A 73 -17.85 -0.92 5.38
C TYR A 73 -18.44 -0.31 4.09
N ASN A 74 -19.08 -1.13 3.25
CA ASN A 74 -19.71 -0.66 2.02
C ASN A 74 -20.89 0.29 2.29
N GLU A 75 -21.72 0.00 3.31
CA GLU A 75 -22.79 0.91 3.78
C GLU A 75 -22.23 2.29 4.16
N LEU A 76 -21.15 2.30 4.95
CA LEU A 76 -20.48 3.54 5.36
C LEU A 76 -19.91 4.31 4.17
N LEU A 77 -19.30 3.62 3.20
CA LEU A 77 -18.82 4.25 1.97
C LEU A 77 -19.93 4.86 1.10
N GLN A 78 -21.13 4.27 1.09
CA GLN A 78 -22.27 4.85 0.38
C GLN A 78 -22.77 6.14 1.05
N ASN A 79 -22.60 6.27 2.37
CA ASN A 79 -23.01 7.41 3.17
C ASN A 79 -21.81 8.26 3.64
N ARG A 80 -20.86 8.52 2.73
CA ARG A 80 -19.61 9.22 3.02
C ARG A 80 -19.83 10.59 3.64
N ASP A 81 -19.00 10.92 4.63
CA ASP A 81 -18.84 12.26 5.19
C ASP A 81 -17.45 12.81 4.83
N LEU A 82 -17.42 13.64 3.79
CA LEU A 82 -16.16 14.19 3.27
C LEU A 82 -15.40 15.03 4.31
N LYS A 83 -16.11 15.67 5.26
CA LYS A 83 -15.48 16.44 6.32
C LYS A 83 -14.76 15.52 7.31
N GLN A 84 -15.44 14.45 7.75
CA GLN A 84 -14.81 13.45 8.62
C GLN A 84 -13.62 12.76 7.95
N GLU A 85 -13.70 12.45 6.65
CA GLU A 85 -12.61 11.87 5.89
C GLU A 85 -11.38 12.78 5.88
N GLN A 86 -11.58 14.07 5.61
CA GLN A 86 -10.50 15.05 5.61
C GLN A 86 -9.89 15.20 7.00
N GLU A 87 -10.69 15.37 8.05
CA GLU A 87 -10.22 15.48 9.43
C GLU A 87 -9.43 14.24 9.86
N PHE A 88 -9.92 13.04 9.48
CA PHE A 88 -9.21 11.78 9.73
C PHE A 88 -7.87 11.75 8.99
N ASP A 89 -7.85 12.00 7.68
CA ASP A 89 -6.64 11.90 6.86
C ASP A 89 -5.56 12.89 7.34
N GLU A 90 -5.96 14.13 7.66
CA GLU A 90 -5.05 15.14 8.22
C GLU A 90 -4.45 14.68 9.57
N ARG A 91 -5.29 14.20 10.49
CA ARG A 91 -4.83 13.71 11.80
C ARG A 91 -3.95 12.48 11.64
N TYR A 92 -4.33 11.54 10.77
CA TYR A 92 -3.57 10.32 10.47
C TYR A 92 -2.17 10.65 9.93
N LEU A 93 -2.08 11.52 8.93
CA LEU A 93 -0.82 11.91 8.31
C LEU A 93 0.06 12.72 9.27
N LYS A 94 -0.52 13.64 10.03
CA LYS A 94 0.19 14.42 11.05
C LYS A 94 0.77 13.52 12.15
N THR A 95 -0.01 12.54 12.61
CA THR A 95 0.44 11.59 13.64
C THR A 95 1.55 10.68 13.09
N ARG A 96 1.39 10.16 11.87
CA ARG A 96 2.45 9.38 11.21
C ARG A 96 3.75 10.17 11.10
N LYS A 97 3.68 11.41 10.64
CA LYS A 97 4.86 12.27 10.52
C LYS A 97 5.52 12.47 11.88
N TRP A 98 4.76 12.78 12.91
CA TRP A 98 5.27 12.96 14.27
C TRP A 98 5.95 11.70 14.81
N LEU A 99 5.34 10.51 14.60
CA LEU A 99 5.95 9.23 15.00
C LEU A 99 7.28 8.99 14.27
N LEU A 100 7.34 9.27 12.97
CA LEU A 100 8.55 9.07 12.18
C LEU A 100 9.69 10.03 12.56
N GLU A 101 9.35 11.23 13.02
CA GLU A 101 10.33 12.24 13.46
C GLU A 101 10.84 12.00 14.88
N ASN A 102 9.99 11.46 15.78
CA ASN A 102 10.29 11.38 17.21
C ASN A 102 10.44 9.95 17.75
N HIS A 103 9.87 8.95 17.08
CA HIS A 103 9.82 7.56 17.51
C HIS A 103 10.06 6.58 16.35
N ALA A 104 11.09 6.86 15.56
CA ALA A 104 11.43 6.12 14.36
C ALA A 104 11.61 4.61 14.60
N ASP A 105 12.31 4.25 15.67
CA ASP A 105 12.57 2.85 16.03
C ASP A 105 11.29 2.10 16.39
N TYR A 106 10.34 2.80 17.01
CA TYR A 106 9.03 2.22 17.28
C TYR A 106 8.27 1.92 15.98
N VAL A 107 8.25 2.86 15.02
CA VAL A 107 7.64 2.61 13.70
C VAL A 107 8.34 1.44 13.00
N ASP A 108 9.67 1.39 13.04
CA ASP A 108 10.43 0.29 12.43
C ASP A 108 10.11 -1.08 13.08
N SER A 109 9.76 -1.10 14.37
CA SER A 109 9.30 -2.33 15.05
C SER A 109 7.90 -2.80 14.61
N LEU A 110 7.10 -1.91 14.02
CA LEU A 110 5.76 -2.20 13.51
C LEU A 110 5.75 -2.62 12.04
N GLU A 111 6.86 -2.47 11.33
CA GLU A 111 6.96 -2.71 9.90
C GLU A 111 7.99 -3.82 9.62
N ASN A 112 7.61 -4.79 8.77
CA ASN A 112 8.49 -5.88 8.37
C ASN A 112 8.86 -5.80 6.89
N LYS A 113 10.15 -5.92 6.60
CA LYS A 113 10.65 -6.03 5.22
C LYS A 113 10.31 -7.41 4.66
N PHE A 114 9.72 -7.46 3.47
CA PHE A 114 9.61 -8.73 2.74
C PHE A 114 10.93 -9.11 2.08
N PRO A 115 11.28 -10.42 2.01
CA PRO A 115 12.44 -10.91 1.28
C PRO A 115 12.47 -10.46 -0.18
N PHE A 116 11.33 -10.22 -0.78
CA PHE A 116 11.17 -9.76 -2.15
C PHE A 116 11.94 -8.45 -2.45
N LEU A 117 12.10 -7.56 -1.47
CA LEU A 117 12.92 -6.35 -1.65
C LEU A 117 14.38 -6.68 -2.02
N ASP A 118 14.97 -7.69 -1.36
CA ASP A 118 16.36 -8.08 -1.66
C ASP A 118 16.45 -8.79 -3.03
N MET A 119 15.44 -9.60 -3.38
CA MET A 119 15.33 -10.20 -4.73
C MET A 119 15.27 -9.12 -5.81
N VAL A 120 14.43 -8.11 -5.64
CA VAL A 120 14.29 -7.02 -6.61
C VAL A 120 15.55 -6.16 -6.70
N LYS A 121 16.25 -5.93 -5.58
CA LYS A 121 17.54 -5.21 -5.60
C LYS A 121 18.57 -5.89 -6.50
N SER A 122 18.56 -7.21 -6.60
CA SER A 122 19.46 -7.95 -7.49
C SER A 122 19.15 -7.75 -9.00
N LEU A 123 18.04 -7.12 -9.33
CA LEU A 123 17.60 -6.88 -10.71
C LEU A 123 17.87 -5.44 -11.20
N GLN A 124 18.55 -4.59 -10.40
CA GLN A 124 18.79 -3.18 -10.75
C GLN A 124 19.58 -2.98 -12.06
N ASP A 125 20.43 -3.93 -12.42
CA ASP A 125 21.17 -3.90 -13.70
C ASP A 125 20.29 -4.27 -14.90
N LYS A 126 19.13 -4.88 -14.69
CA LYS A 126 18.20 -5.36 -15.71
C LYS A 126 16.97 -4.49 -15.87
N TYR A 127 16.57 -3.77 -14.83
CA TYR A 127 15.33 -3.00 -14.75
C TYR A 127 15.56 -1.59 -14.25
N ASP A 128 14.84 -0.63 -14.81
CA ASP A 128 14.57 0.65 -14.16
C ASP A 128 13.45 0.40 -13.11
N ILE A 129 13.81 0.48 -11.82
CA ILE A 129 12.90 0.08 -10.71
C ILE A 129 12.33 1.31 -10.03
N LEU A 130 10.99 1.38 -10.00
CA LEU A 130 10.24 2.50 -9.47
C LEU A 130 9.25 2.03 -8.39
N ILE A 131 9.16 2.78 -7.30
CA ILE A 131 8.08 2.61 -6.32
C ILE A 131 6.93 3.54 -6.72
N VAL A 132 5.72 2.97 -6.87
CA VAL A 132 4.47 3.70 -7.18
C VAL A 132 3.45 3.39 -6.11
N SER A 133 3.33 4.26 -5.10
CA SER A 133 2.54 3.98 -3.90
C SER A 133 1.70 5.18 -3.46
N ARG A 134 0.55 4.93 -2.82
CA ARG A 134 -0.24 5.98 -2.17
C ARG A 134 0.24 6.34 -0.76
N LYS A 135 1.34 5.73 -0.31
CA LYS A 135 2.06 6.15 0.91
C LYS A 135 2.86 7.43 0.65
N ASN A 136 3.00 8.26 1.66
CA ASN A 136 3.76 9.51 1.55
C ASN A 136 5.23 9.25 1.26
N ASN A 137 5.84 10.09 0.42
CA ASN A 137 7.26 9.99 0.03
C ASN A 137 8.18 9.94 1.25
N PHE A 138 7.99 10.79 2.25
CA PHE A 138 8.83 10.84 3.44
C PHE A 138 8.84 9.51 4.22
N ALA A 139 7.70 8.80 4.24
CA ALA A 139 7.60 7.50 4.92
C ALA A 139 8.33 6.39 4.14
N ILE A 140 8.30 6.44 2.80
CA ILE A 140 9.00 5.47 1.95
C ILE A 140 10.51 5.75 1.93
N GLN A 141 10.92 7.01 1.82
CA GLN A 141 12.33 7.44 1.75
C GLN A 141 13.16 6.96 2.94
N ARG A 142 12.57 6.91 4.15
CA ARG A 142 13.23 6.38 5.34
C ARG A 142 13.79 4.97 5.16
N LYS A 143 13.13 4.14 4.36
CA LYS A 143 13.53 2.74 4.16
C LYS A 143 14.73 2.57 3.25
N ASN A 144 15.22 3.68 2.66
CA ASN A 144 16.43 3.73 1.83
C ASN A 144 16.54 2.54 0.85
N THR A 145 15.47 2.31 0.10
CA THR A 145 15.40 1.18 -0.86
C THR A 145 16.40 1.32 -2.00
N GLY A 146 16.83 2.56 -2.31
CA GLY A 146 17.67 2.89 -3.47
C GLY A 146 16.87 3.08 -4.76
N PHE A 147 15.54 2.94 -4.73
CA PHE A 147 14.67 3.08 -5.90
C PHE A 147 14.09 4.50 -5.99
N LYS A 148 13.73 4.91 -7.21
CA LYS A 148 13.00 6.14 -7.42
C LYS A 148 11.57 5.98 -6.90
N ILE A 149 11.07 7.00 -6.19
CA ILE A 149 9.78 6.96 -5.51
C ILE A 149 8.82 7.93 -6.18
N TYR A 150 7.62 7.46 -6.41
CA TYR A 150 6.43 8.23 -6.77
C TYR A 150 5.33 7.87 -5.77
N GLY A 151 5.21 8.67 -4.74
CA GLY A 151 4.30 8.45 -3.63
C GLY A 151 3.00 9.24 -3.73
N LYS A 152 2.35 9.44 -2.58
CA LYS A 152 1.08 10.17 -2.48
C LYS A 152 1.16 11.56 -3.12
N GLU A 153 2.30 12.23 -2.99
CA GLU A 153 2.51 13.59 -3.47
C GLU A 153 2.41 13.69 -5.00
N GLU A 154 3.00 12.74 -5.74
CA GLU A 154 2.91 12.67 -7.20
C GLU A 154 1.57 12.08 -7.66
N LEU A 155 1.04 11.08 -6.93
CA LEU A 155 -0.21 10.42 -7.29
C LEU A 155 -1.46 11.23 -6.90
N SER A 156 -1.33 12.36 -6.19
CA SER A 156 -2.46 13.24 -5.84
C SER A 156 -3.12 13.90 -7.06
N ASN A 157 -2.38 14.02 -8.17
CA ASN A 157 -2.82 14.67 -9.40
C ASN A 157 -3.34 13.70 -10.48
N VAL A 158 -3.45 12.40 -10.16
CA VAL A 158 -3.96 11.37 -11.06
C VAL A 158 -5.12 10.61 -10.40
N ILE A 159 -6.00 10.06 -11.22
CA ILE A 159 -7.18 9.32 -10.76
C ILE A 159 -6.74 8.05 -10.02
N ASP A 160 -5.81 7.29 -10.62
CA ASP A 160 -5.31 6.04 -10.10
C ASP A 160 -3.85 5.76 -10.51
N LYS A 161 -3.30 4.63 -10.08
CA LYS A 161 -1.95 4.21 -10.45
C LYS A 161 -1.83 3.88 -11.95
N ALA A 162 -2.91 3.46 -12.60
CA ALA A 162 -2.90 3.12 -14.02
C ALA A 162 -2.65 4.34 -14.88
N GLU A 163 -3.35 5.47 -14.62
CA GLU A 163 -3.11 6.74 -15.31
C GLU A 163 -1.64 7.19 -15.16
N PHE A 164 -1.09 7.09 -13.94
CA PHE A 164 0.31 7.43 -13.71
C PHE A 164 1.27 6.53 -14.49
N ILE A 165 1.06 5.20 -14.44
CA ILE A 165 1.94 4.22 -15.10
C ILE A 165 1.88 4.37 -16.61
N GLU A 166 0.68 4.52 -17.19
CA GLU A 166 0.50 4.73 -18.63
C GLU A 166 1.21 5.99 -19.09
N LYS A 167 0.98 7.11 -18.39
CA LYS A 167 1.68 8.36 -18.68
C LYS A 167 3.20 8.20 -18.58
N TYR A 168 3.71 7.58 -17.51
CA TYR A 168 5.14 7.35 -17.33
C TYR A 168 5.73 6.51 -18.48
N MET A 169 5.05 5.43 -18.86
CA MET A 169 5.50 4.55 -19.96
C MET A 169 5.56 5.29 -21.29
N ASN A 170 4.57 6.15 -21.57
CA ASN A 170 4.54 6.95 -22.80
C ASN A 170 5.64 8.02 -22.79
N ASP A 171 5.75 8.82 -21.73
CA ASP A 171 6.70 9.93 -21.62
C ASP A 171 8.17 9.44 -21.69
N ASN A 172 8.45 8.23 -21.16
CA ASN A 172 9.79 7.64 -21.11
C ASN A 172 10.02 6.58 -22.18
N ASN A 173 9.08 6.40 -23.14
CA ASN A 173 9.17 5.43 -24.23
C ASN A 173 9.47 3.99 -23.75
N VAL A 174 8.85 3.57 -22.65
CA VAL A 174 9.02 2.25 -22.03
C VAL A 174 8.39 1.19 -22.94
N LYS A 175 9.19 0.23 -23.42
CA LYS A 175 8.76 -0.82 -24.37
C LYS A 175 8.29 -2.09 -23.69
N LYS A 176 8.60 -2.28 -22.42
CA LYS A 176 8.17 -3.42 -21.60
C LYS A 176 8.14 -2.99 -20.15
N GLY A 177 7.01 -3.16 -19.49
CA GLY A 177 6.82 -2.87 -18.08
C GLY A 177 6.24 -4.05 -17.31
N PHE A 178 6.53 -4.09 -16.01
CA PHE A 178 5.85 -4.95 -15.04
C PHE A 178 5.32 -4.09 -13.93
N PHE A 179 4.10 -4.37 -13.47
CA PHE A 179 3.54 -3.74 -12.29
C PHE A 179 3.15 -4.80 -11.28
N ILE A 180 3.68 -4.68 -10.06
CA ILE A 180 3.47 -5.60 -8.94
C ILE A 180 2.78 -4.85 -7.82
N ASP A 181 1.61 -5.33 -7.45
CA ASP A 181 0.76 -4.75 -6.40
C ASP A 181 0.02 -5.89 -5.67
N ASP A 182 -0.26 -5.75 -4.39
CA ASP A 182 -1.03 -6.73 -3.61
C ASP A 182 -2.55 -6.49 -3.69
N ASN A 183 -2.96 -5.45 -4.41
CA ASN A 183 -4.36 -5.09 -4.56
C ASN A 183 -4.82 -5.19 -6.02
N SER A 184 -5.72 -6.14 -6.29
CA SER A 184 -6.27 -6.38 -7.63
C SER A 184 -6.99 -5.16 -8.23
N HIS A 185 -7.55 -4.26 -7.38
CA HIS A 185 -8.18 -3.03 -7.87
C HIS A 185 -7.16 -2.07 -8.49
N ASN A 186 -5.91 -2.03 -8.00
CA ASN A 186 -4.85 -1.26 -8.63
C ASN A 186 -4.39 -1.89 -9.95
N LEU A 187 -4.39 -3.22 -10.03
CA LEU A 187 -3.95 -3.96 -11.22
C LEU A 187 -5.00 -3.97 -12.34
N THR A 188 -6.29 -3.99 -12.00
CA THR A 188 -7.37 -4.15 -12.98
C THR A 188 -7.38 -3.05 -14.05
N PRO A 189 -7.30 -1.76 -13.74
CA PRO A 189 -7.19 -0.72 -14.77
C PRO A 189 -5.93 -0.84 -15.61
N CYS A 190 -4.84 -1.32 -15.03
CA CYS A 190 -3.54 -1.44 -15.69
C CYS A 190 -3.48 -2.57 -16.75
N LYS A 191 -4.40 -3.54 -16.71
CA LYS A 191 -4.40 -4.69 -17.64
C LYS A 191 -4.54 -4.30 -19.11
N ASN A 192 -5.09 -3.12 -19.39
CA ASN A 192 -5.30 -2.62 -20.75
C ASN A 192 -4.13 -1.75 -21.26
N ILE A 193 -3.13 -1.47 -20.41
CA ILE A 193 -1.96 -0.67 -20.81
C ILE A 193 -1.04 -1.53 -21.70
N PRO A 194 -0.76 -1.10 -22.94
CA PRO A 194 0.08 -1.87 -23.84
C PRO A 194 1.48 -2.13 -23.27
N ASN A 195 1.96 -3.36 -23.44
CA ASN A 195 3.30 -3.78 -23.00
C ASN A 195 3.52 -3.77 -21.47
N LEU A 196 2.47 -3.66 -20.66
CA LEU A 196 2.52 -3.78 -19.22
C LEU A 196 2.02 -5.16 -18.78
N THR A 197 2.80 -5.87 -17.98
CA THR A 197 2.41 -7.12 -17.34
C THR A 197 2.10 -6.85 -15.87
N CYS A 198 0.86 -7.14 -15.45
CA CYS A 198 0.40 -6.96 -14.07
C CYS A 198 0.53 -8.26 -13.29
N LEU A 199 1.15 -8.23 -12.11
CA LEU A 199 1.37 -9.38 -11.24
C LEU A 199 0.79 -9.10 -9.85
N LEU A 200 -0.12 -9.97 -9.38
CA LEU A 200 -0.71 -9.87 -8.04
C LEU A 200 0.23 -10.50 -7.01
N ALA A 201 0.71 -9.71 -6.07
CA ALA A 201 1.58 -10.15 -4.97
C ALA A 201 0.76 -10.91 -3.91
N GLY A 202 0.80 -12.25 -3.97
CA GLY A 202 0.02 -13.11 -3.09
C GLY A 202 0.48 -13.15 -1.64
N TRP A 203 1.64 -12.56 -1.32
CA TRP A 203 2.17 -12.44 0.05
C TRP A 203 1.72 -11.18 0.78
N GLY A 204 1.06 -10.25 0.09
CA GLY A 204 0.52 -9.01 0.63
C GLY A 204 -0.92 -9.13 1.13
N ASN A 205 -1.65 -8.03 1.08
CA ASN A 205 -3.02 -7.92 1.61
C ASN A 205 -4.08 -8.20 0.55
N ILE A 206 -4.01 -9.35 -0.11
CA ILE A 206 -4.98 -9.76 -1.14
C ILE A 206 -6.37 -10.02 -0.56
N ALA A 207 -7.40 -9.92 -1.38
CA ALA A 207 -8.76 -10.27 -0.98
C ALA A 207 -8.89 -11.77 -0.65
N ILE A 208 -9.82 -12.10 0.26
CA ILE A 208 -9.97 -13.45 0.85
C ILE A 208 -10.10 -14.56 -0.21
N ASN A 209 -10.73 -14.24 -1.35
CA ASN A 209 -10.99 -15.21 -2.43
C ASN A 209 -10.02 -15.06 -3.62
N GLU A 210 -9.00 -14.24 -3.50
CA GLU A 210 -7.99 -14.06 -4.54
C GLU A 210 -6.78 -14.95 -4.29
N LYS A 211 -6.13 -15.32 -5.40
CA LYS A 211 -4.87 -16.05 -5.37
C LYS A 211 -3.84 -15.27 -6.17
N GLY A 212 -2.86 -14.72 -5.48
CA GLY A 212 -1.69 -14.08 -6.08
C GLY A 212 -0.52 -15.05 -6.27
N LEU A 213 0.54 -14.54 -6.87
CA LEU A 213 1.81 -15.24 -7.03
C LEU A 213 2.65 -15.16 -5.76
N THR A 214 3.50 -16.17 -5.52
CA THR A 214 4.53 -16.10 -4.47
C THR A 214 5.67 -15.16 -4.89
N GLN A 215 6.51 -14.77 -3.93
CA GLN A 215 7.70 -13.95 -4.20
C GLN A 215 8.64 -14.63 -5.21
N GLU A 216 8.84 -15.94 -5.07
CA GLU A 216 9.67 -16.75 -5.94
C GLU A 216 9.11 -16.84 -7.36
N GLU A 217 7.79 -17.03 -7.52
CA GLU A 217 7.14 -17.07 -8.84
C GLU A 217 7.28 -15.74 -9.56
N VAL A 218 7.07 -14.60 -8.85
CA VAL A 218 7.28 -13.28 -9.42
C VAL A 218 8.74 -13.08 -9.82
N TYR A 219 9.69 -13.45 -8.96
CA TYR A 219 11.11 -13.34 -9.26
C TYR A 219 11.52 -14.17 -10.48
N GLN A 220 10.98 -15.39 -10.60
CA GLN A 220 11.21 -16.24 -11.78
C GLN A 220 10.67 -15.63 -13.08
N ILE A 221 9.54 -14.93 -13.05
CA ILE A 221 9.00 -14.21 -14.20
C ILE A 221 9.93 -13.06 -14.62
N LEU A 222 10.47 -12.33 -13.64
CA LEU A 222 11.35 -11.18 -13.87
C LEU A 222 12.77 -11.59 -14.36
N THR A 223 13.19 -12.82 -14.11
CA THR A 223 14.54 -13.30 -14.49
C THR A 223 14.60 -14.00 -15.86
N LYS A 224 13.45 -14.31 -16.46
CA LYS A 224 13.31 -14.85 -17.82
C LYS A 224 13.44 -13.76 -18.88
#